data_62bda6733ed04a82de7ab465247d1bf5
#
_entry.id   62bda6733ed04a82de7ab465247d1bf5
#
_cell.length_a   1.000
_cell.length_b   1.000
_cell.length_c   1.000
_cell.angle_alpha   90.00
_cell.angle_beta   90.00
_cell.angle_gamma   90.00
#
_symmetry.space_group_name_H-M   'P 1'
#
loop_
_entity.id
_entity.type
_entity.pdbx_description
1 polymer ?
#
loop_
_entity_poly.entity_id
_entity_poly.type
_entity_poly.pdbx_seq_one_letter_code
_entity_poly.pdbx_strand_id
1 'polypeptide(L)'
;MLGVVGLGRAGKAIVDGTNGMTSSTTVDPRRYHESVQKARTASASRPPVCLYLEVTNRCNLLCTTCPRTYEDLEPPADLSWDLFTRIVDQVPDLARAVLHGVGEPMLVKDLPRMVKYLKERGVYVLFNTNGTVLNARNGRALIEAGLDELRVSLDASNRESFKTIRGADYFNRITRNVRAFRTLQEREGIERPLVSLWLTGLKETIRELPAFVRIAADLGVREVYLQRLVFFDQAAIGIARPDQALFENMTRDEAVYLEEAADLARSLGITFNASGAASEPGLSLKKMDGGSPWSLCRRPWSLMYFTANGRALPCCIAPFSLHGYENYTLGDATKQSLQDIWNGPAYHAFRAALLSDRPPAACANCGLRWSL
;
A
#
# COMPACT_ATOMS: atom_id res chain seq x y z
N MET A 1 37.48 21.86 43.35
CA MET A 1 38.73 22.09 42.60
C MET A 1 38.44 21.60 41.19
N LEU A 2 38.14 22.48 40.25
CA LEU A 2 39.02 23.10 39.27
C LEU A 2 39.67 22.05 38.39
N GLY A 3 39.52 22.04 37.09
CA GLY A 3 39.45 23.05 36.04
C GLY A 3 39.05 22.42 34.70
N VAL A 4 38.41 23.03 33.94
CA VAL A 4 38.39 23.93 32.80
C VAL A 4 39.63 23.84 31.88
N VAL A 5 39.35 24.07 30.58
CA VAL A 5 40.20 24.42 29.41
C VAL A 5 40.30 23.28 28.39
N GLY A 6 40.00 23.47 27.12
CA GLY A 6 39.68 24.66 26.31
C GLY A 6 39.75 24.32 24.83
N LEU A 7 38.93 25.00 24.10
CA LEU A 7 39.10 25.69 22.82
C LEU A 7 40.08 25.23 21.72
N GLY A 8 39.54 25.15 20.51
CA GLY A 8 40.14 25.67 19.31
C GLY A 8 40.28 24.64 18.19
N ARG A 9 39.84 24.81 16.97
CA ARG A 9 39.91 25.94 16.06
C ARG A 9 39.06 25.70 14.82
N ALA A 10 38.53 26.76 14.34
CA ALA A 10 37.89 26.91 13.04
C ALA A 10 38.81 26.50 11.86
N GLY A 11 38.21 25.85 10.87
CA GLY A 11 38.78 25.64 9.54
C GLY A 11 37.83 26.17 8.48
N LYS A 12 38.28 27.13 7.72
CA LYS A 12 37.68 28.03 6.77
C LYS A 12 36.79 27.38 5.75
N ALA A 13 35.67 28.03 5.48
CA ALA A 13 34.88 27.95 4.26
C ALA A 13 35.73 28.31 3.05
N ILE A 14 35.69 27.48 2.03
CA ILE A 14 35.99 27.88 0.65
C ILE A 14 34.65 27.96 -0.05
N VAL A 15 34.28 29.19 -0.39
CA VAL A 15 33.18 29.51 -1.29
C VAL A 15 33.78 29.46 -2.67
N ASP A 16 33.30 28.52 -3.49
CA ASP A 16 33.39 28.67 -4.94
C ASP A 16 31.99 28.50 -5.51
N GLY A 17 31.56 29.61 -6.15
CA GLY A 17 30.29 29.67 -6.82
C GLY A 17 30.31 28.93 -8.14
N THR A 18 29.20 28.36 -8.49
CA THR A 18 28.45 28.58 -9.74
C THR A 18 27.31 27.56 -9.87
N ASN A 19 26.21 28.06 -10.36
CA ASN A 19 25.07 27.39 -10.99
C ASN A 19 23.99 26.80 -10.12
N GLY A 20 22.88 27.50 -10.17
CA GLY A 20 21.54 27.14 -9.80
C GLY A 20 21.14 25.70 -10.06
N MET A 21 21.20 24.89 -9.01
CA MET A 21 20.38 23.70 -8.90
C MET A 21 19.23 24.07 -7.99
N THR A 22 18.05 24.18 -8.59
CA THR A 22 16.78 24.17 -7.87
C THR A 22 16.82 23.03 -6.87
N SER A 23 16.76 23.37 -5.59
CA SER A 23 16.61 22.43 -4.50
C SER A 23 15.29 21.67 -4.73
N SER A 24 15.37 20.52 -5.36
CA SER A 24 14.35 19.49 -5.36
C SER A 24 14.25 19.05 -3.91
N THR A 25 13.27 19.58 -3.18
CA THR A 25 12.84 19.01 -1.91
C THR A 25 12.37 17.59 -2.23
N THR A 26 13.24 16.62 -2.02
CA THR A 26 12.92 15.20 -2.17
C THR A 26 11.84 14.87 -1.15
N VAL A 27 10.61 14.76 -1.64
CA VAL A 27 9.47 14.35 -0.84
C VAL A 27 9.74 12.93 -0.35
N ASP A 28 9.57 12.70 0.96
CA ASP A 28 9.60 11.34 1.49
C ASP A 28 8.55 10.51 0.72
N PRO A 29 8.97 9.48 -0.03
CA PRO A 29 8.05 8.70 -0.86
C PRO A 29 6.99 7.95 -0.06
N ARG A 30 7.14 7.84 1.26
CA ARG A 30 6.13 7.30 2.19
C ARG A 30 5.05 8.35 2.51
N ARG A 31 5.41 9.63 2.42
CA ARG A 31 4.58 10.79 2.73
C ARG A 31 4.24 11.60 1.47
N TYR A 32 4.19 10.94 0.31
CA TYR A 32 3.93 11.58 -0.98
C TYR A 32 2.70 12.50 -0.98
N HIS A 33 1.72 12.21 -0.16
CA HIS A 33 0.50 13.02 -0.01
C HIS A 33 0.76 14.39 0.67
N GLU A 34 1.87 14.56 1.38
CA GLU A 34 2.25 15.84 1.98
C GLU A 34 2.76 16.85 0.94
N SER A 35 3.28 16.38 -0.19
CA SER A 35 3.72 17.23 -1.30
C SER A 35 2.59 17.80 -2.12
N VAL A 36 1.36 17.36 -1.87
CA VAL A 36 0.19 17.75 -2.66
C VAL A 36 -0.31 19.11 -2.21
N GLN A 37 -0.88 19.83 -3.15
CA GLN A 37 -1.51 21.13 -2.90
C GLN A 37 -2.35 21.13 -1.62
N LYS A 38 -2.19 22.16 -0.80
CA LYS A 38 -2.96 22.32 0.44
C LYS A 38 -4.45 22.55 0.18
N ALA A 39 -4.77 23.29 -0.87
CA ALA A 39 -6.14 23.57 -1.27
C ALA A 39 -6.69 22.44 -2.15
N ARG A 40 -7.80 21.82 -1.73
CA ARG A 40 -8.55 20.85 -2.52
C ARG A 40 -9.65 21.59 -3.29
N THR A 41 -9.57 21.51 -4.61
CA THR A 41 -10.54 22.11 -5.53
C THR A 41 -11.01 21.04 -6.52
N ALA A 42 -12.08 21.30 -7.26
CA ALA A 42 -12.57 20.35 -8.26
C ALA A 42 -11.53 20.07 -9.37
N SER A 43 -10.67 21.05 -9.67
CA SER A 43 -9.52 20.87 -10.56
C SER A 43 -8.24 20.67 -9.75
N ALA A 44 -7.39 19.76 -10.17
CA ALA A 44 -6.07 19.59 -9.57
C ALA A 44 -5.06 20.52 -10.27
N SER A 45 -4.32 21.32 -9.48
CA SER A 45 -3.32 22.26 -10.01
C SER A 45 -1.98 21.60 -10.38
N ARG A 46 -1.78 20.34 -9.99
CA ARG A 46 -0.57 19.56 -10.25
C ARG A 46 -0.90 18.15 -10.74
N PRO A 47 -0.03 17.51 -11.50
CA PRO A 47 -0.14 16.10 -11.83
C PRO A 47 -0.15 15.21 -10.57
N PRO A 48 -0.57 13.94 -10.67
CA PRO A 48 -0.40 13.00 -9.58
C PRO A 48 1.09 12.77 -9.29
N VAL A 49 1.42 12.53 -8.03
CA VAL A 49 2.79 12.21 -7.61
C VAL A 49 2.96 10.74 -7.24
N CYS A 50 1.86 10.00 -7.25
CA CYS A 50 1.82 8.57 -6.99
C CYS A 50 0.93 7.87 -8.02
N LEU A 51 1.41 6.74 -8.53
CA LEU A 51 0.63 5.85 -9.38
C LEU A 51 0.45 4.50 -8.70
N TYR A 52 -0.80 4.03 -8.67
CA TYR A 52 -1.12 2.64 -8.43
C TYR A 52 -1.37 1.98 -9.79
N LEU A 53 -0.57 1.00 -10.12
CA LEU A 53 -0.63 0.30 -11.40
C LEU A 53 -0.93 -1.17 -11.11
N GLU A 54 -2.16 -1.58 -11.38
CA GLU A 54 -2.52 -2.98 -11.31
C GLU A 54 -1.85 -3.72 -12.47
N VAL A 55 -0.72 -4.35 -12.18
CA VAL A 55 0.08 -5.04 -13.22
C VAL A 55 -0.61 -6.29 -13.73
N THR A 56 -1.56 -6.83 -12.98
CA THR A 56 -2.44 -7.93 -13.37
C THR A 56 -3.67 -7.98 -12.45
N ASN A 57 -4.80 -8.42 -13.00
CA ASN A 57 -5.98 -8.80 -12.21
C ASN A 57 -6.09 -10.34 -12.03
N ARG A 58 -5.09 -11.11 -12.48
CA ARG A 58 -5.00 -12.56 -12.24
C ARG A 58 -4.35 -12.84 -10.91
N CYS A 59 -4.86 -13.85 -10.21
CA CYS A 59 -4.28 -14.31 -8.95
C CYS A 59 -4.39 -15.83 -8.85
N ASN A 60 -3.45 -16.44 -8.15
CA ASN A 60 -3.42 -17.87 -7.88
C ASN A 60 -4.03 -18.25 -6.51
N LEU A 61 -4.70 -17.29 -5.83
CA LEU A 61 -5.47 -17.51 -4.61
C LEU A 61 -6.92 -17.07 -4.79
N LEU A 62 -7.80 -17.60 -3.95
CA LEU A 62 -9.23 -17.29 -3.87
C LEU A 62 -9.56 -16.85 -2.43
N CYS A 63 -8.97 -15.71 -2.01
CA CYS A 63 -9.14 -15.21 -0.66
C CYS A 63 -10.59 -14.81 -0.40
N THR A 64 -11.13 -15.19 0.75
CA THR A 64 -12.51 -14.89 1.16
C THR A 64 -12.76 -13.39 1.41
N THR A 65 -11.70 -12.61 1.59
CA THR A 65 -11.75 -11.14 1.77
C THR A 65 -11.51 -10.35 0.48
N CYS A 66 -11.33 -11.03 -0.66
CA CYS A 66 -10.99 -10.38 -1.91
C CYS A 66 -12.19 -10.33 -2.87
N PRO A 67 -12.56 -9.15 -3.42
CA PRO A 67 -13.67 -9.02 -4.36
C PRO A 67 -13.49 -9.90 -5.60
N ARG A 68 -12.26 -10.09 -6.05
CA ARG A 68 -11.96 -10.95 -7.22
C ARG A 68 -12.46 -12.39 -7.07
N THR A 69 -12.68 -12.87 -5.85
CA THR A 69 -13.19 -14.22 -5.61
C THR A 69 -14.68 -14.35 -5.90
N TYR A 70 -15.41 -13.24 -5.84
CA TYR A 70 -16.88 -13.21 -5.84
C TYR A 70 -17.47 -12.36 -6.96
N GLU A 71 -16.67 -11.60 -7.67
CA GLU A 71 -17.14 -10.67 -8.70
C GLU A 71 -16.37 -10.82 -10.00
N ASP A 72 -17.09 -10.66 -11.09
CA ASP A 72 -16.54 -10.47 -12.43
C ASP A 72 -16.17 -8.99 -12.61
N LEU A 73 -14.94 -8.62 -12.19
CA LEU A 73 -14.49 -7.24 -12.21
C LEU A 73 -14.23 -6.76 -13.65
N GLU A 74 -13.18 -7.26 -14.26
CA GLU A 74 -12.77 -6.97 -15.65
C GLU A 74 -12.24 -8.24 -16.30
N PRO A 75 -12.21 -8.31 -17.63
CA PRO A 75 -11.54 -9.43 -18.31
C PRO A 75 -10.13 -9.64 -17.78
N PRO A 76 -9.70 -10.90 -17.53
CA PRO A 76 -8.38 -11.21 -17.06
C PRO A 76 -7.28 -10.65 -17.97
N ALA A 77 -6.43 -9.79 -17.44
CA ALA A 77 -5.38 -9.10 -18.18
C ALA A 77 -4.10 -8.96 -17.36
N ASP A 78 -3.00 -8.78 -18.07
CA ASP A 78 -1.75 -8.24 -17.56
C ASP A 78 -1.55 -6.86 -18.19
N LEU A 79 -1.11 -5.88 -17.43
CA LEU A 79 -0.79 -4.54 -17.93
C LEU A 79 0.33 -4.66 -18.96
N SER A 80 0.06 -4.30 -20.21
CA SER A 80 1.05 -4.40 -21.27
C SER A 80 2.21 -3.42 -21.03
N TRP A 81 3.39 -3.79 -21.52
CA TRP A 81 4.56 -2.91 -21.44
C TRP A 81 4.32 -1.54 -22.06
N ASP A 82 3.68 -1.50 -23.22
CA ASP A 82 3.41 -0.25 -23.96
C ASP A 82 2.43 0.65 -23.20
N LEU A 83 1.40 0.07 -22.59
CA LEU A 83 0.46 0.84 -21.78
C LEU A 83 1.12 1.31 -20.48
N PHE A 84 1.91 0.47 -19.84
CA PHE A 84 2.68 0.81 -18.64
C PHE A 84 3.61 2.01 -18.90
N THR A 85 4.46 1.95 -19.92
CA THR A 85 5.39 3.05 -20.24
C THR A 85 4.65 4.30 -20.64
N ARG A 86 3.59 4.19 -21.46
CA ARG A 86 2.76 5.33 -21.84
C ARG A 86 2.13 6.05 -20.64
N ILE A 87 1.70 5.32 -19.62
CA ILE A 87 1.16 5.92 -18.40
C ILE A 87 2.28 6.61 -17.60
N VAL A 88 3.38 5.91 -17.36
CA VAL A 88 4.49 6.39 -16.50
C VAL A 88 5.17 7.62 -17.09
N ASP A 89 5.41 7.63 -18.42
CA ASP A 89 6.13 8.72 -19.10
C ASP A 89 5.38 10.05 -19.10
N GLN A 90 4.08 10.04 -18.82
CA GLN A 90 3.27 11.25 -18.67
C GLN A 90 3.35 11.89 -17.26
N VAL A 91 4.09 11.28 -16.32
CA VAL A 91 4.24 11.78 -14.95
C VAL A 91 5.73 11.98 -14.63
N PRO A 92 6.35 13.07 -15.10
CA PRO A 92 7.79 13.29 -14.93
C PRO A 92 8.22 13.41 -13.46
N ASP A 93 7.35 13.95 -12.60
CA ASP A 93 7.60 14.13 -11.17
C ASP A 93 7.04 12.98 -10.31
N LEU A 94 6.94 11.78 -10.88
CA LEU A 94 6.43 10.61 -10.16
C LEU A 94 7.36 10.26 -9.00
N ALA A 95 6.87 10.42 -7.77
CA ALA A 95 7.63 10.12 -6.57
C ALA A 95 7.50 8.65 -6.15
N ARG A 96 6.33 8.05 -6.38
CA ARG A 96 5.99 6.71 -5.89
C ARG A 96 5.15 5.93 -6.90
N ALA A 97 5.49 4.66 -7.08
CA ALA A 97 4.68 3.69 -7.82
C ALA A 97 4.37 2.46 -6.96
N VAL A 98 3.12 2.05 -6.98
CA VAL A 98 2.63 0.85 -6.28
C VAL A 98 2.14 -0.13 -7.34
N LEU A 99 2.88 -1.22 -7.53
CA LEU A 99 2.63 -2.19 -8.59
C LEU A 99 1.73 -3.33 -8.11
N HIS A 100 0.53 -3.00 -7.63
CA HIS A 100 -0.46 -3.99 -7.24
C HIS A 100 -1.91 -3.52 -7.45
N GLY A 101 -2.82 -4.48 -7.50
CA GLY A 101 -4.26 -4.32 -7.54
C GLY A 101 -4.96 -5.53 -6.92
N VAL A 102 -5.97 -6.06 -7.58
CA VAL A 102 -6.70 -7.25 -7.12
C VAL A 102 -5.98 -8.57 -7.45
N GLY A 103 -5.00 -8.55 -8.36
CA GLY A 103 -4.20 -9.70 -8.77
C GLY A 103 -2.94 -9.93 -7.94
N GLU A 104 -2.17 -10.97 -8.30
CA GLU A 104 -0.86 -11.27 -7.74
C GLU A 104 0.26 -10.77 -8.67
N PRO A 105 0.98 -9.68 -8.31
CA PRO A 105 1.97 -9.07 -9.19
C PRO A 105 3.09 -10.01 -9.63
N MET A 106 3.52 -10.91 -8.76
CA MET A 106 4.64 -11.82 -9.05
C MET A 106 4.31 -12.91 -10.08
N LEU A 107 3.08 -12.97 -10.58
CA LEU A 107 2.72 -13.81 -11.73
C LEU A 107 3.09 -13.14 -13.06
N VAL A 108 3.34 -11.83 -13.08
CA VAL A 108 3.70 -11.07 -14.27
C VAL A 108 5.19 -11.20 -14.55
N LYS A 109 5.53 -11.72 -15.74
CA LYS A 109 6.94 -11.94 -16.14
C LYS A 109 7.73 -10.63 -16.25
N ASP A 110 7.08 -9.57 -16.70
CA ASP A 110 7.70 -8.24 -16.90
C ASP A 110 7.78 -7.41 -15.60
N LEU A 111 7.31 -7.91 -14.46
CA LEU A 111 7.33 -7.16 -13.20
C LEU A 111 8.74 -6.63 -12.84
N PRO A 112 9.84 -7.43 -12.89
CA PRO A 112 11.17 -6.89 -12.60
C PRO A 112 11.61 -5.80 -13.60
N ARG A 113 11.21 -5.93 -14.85
CA ARG A 113 11.47 -4.92 -15.89
C ARG A 113 10.72 -3.61 -15.59
N MET A 114 9.46 -3.70 -15.16
CA MET A 114 8.66 -2.54 -14.74
C MET A 114 9.27 -1.85 -13.52
N VAL A 115 9.71 -2.62 -12.53
CA VAL A 115 10.42 -2.10 -11.35
C VAL A 115 11.66 -1.34 -11.78
N LYS A 116 12.54 -1.96 -12.58
CA LYS A 116 13.78 -1.34 -13.07
C LYS A 116 13.52 -0.04 -13.83
N TYR A 117 12.53 -0.02 -14.70
CA TYR A 117 12.14 1.17 -15.47
C TYR A 117 11.76 2.36 -14.58
N LEU A 118 11.02 2.10 -13.50
CA LEU A 118 10.67 3.11 -12.51
C LEU A 118 11.88 3.54 -11.68
N LYS A 119 12.74 2.60 -11.30
CA LYS A 119 13.94 2.90 -10.53
C LYS A 119 14.96 3.77 -11.30
N GLU A 120 15.09 3.56 -12.60
CA GLU A 120 15.93 4.40 -13.49
C GLU A 120 15.43 5.87 -13.54
N ARG A 121 14.18 6.13 -13.15
CA ARG A 121 13.57 7.46 -13.02
C ARG A 121 13.56 8.00 -11.59
N GLY A 122 14.22 7.32 -10.65
CA GLY A 122 14.26 7.73 -9.24
C GLY A 122 12.97 7.48 -8.45
N VAL A 123 12.02 6.75 -9.01
CA VAL A 123 10.73 6.47 -8.37
C VAL A 123 10.89 5.47 -7.22
N TYR A 124 10.20 5.70 -6.11
CA TYR A 124 10.07 4.71 -5.03
C TYR A 124 9.05 3.64 -5.41
N VAL A 125 9.47 2.37 -5.48
CA VAL A 125 8.66 1.28 -6.00
C VAL A 125 8.36 0.25 -4.94
N LEU A 126 7.10 -0.13 -4.82
CA LEU A 126 6.66 -1.19 -3.93
C LEU A 126 5.47 -1.97 -4.49
N PHE A 127 5.22 -3.13 -3.91
CA PHE A 127 3.96 -3.87 -4.13
C PHE A 127 3.66 -4.84 -2.98
N ASN A 128 2.39 -5.27 -2.92
CA ASN A 128 1.97 -6.37 -2.06
C ASN A 128 1.99 -7.67 -2.86
N THR A 129 2.39 -8.76 -2.21
CA THR A 129 2.37 -10.12 -2.78
C THR A 129 1.79 -11.11 -1.80
N ASN A 130 1.19 -12.17 -2.30
CA ASN A 130 0.82 -13.33 -1.48
C ASN A 130 2.02 -14.24 -1.15
N GLY A 131 3.20 -13.97 -1.69
CA GLY A 131 4.44 -14.67 -1.38
C GLY A 131 4.56 -16.11 -1.93
N THR A 132 3.53 -16.64 -2.59
CA THR A 132 3.52 -18.05 -3.04
C THR A 132 4.61 -18.36 -4.06
N VAL A 133 5.01 -17.36 -4.88
CA VAL A 133 6.00 -17.49 -5.94
C VAL A 133 7.29 -16.70 -5.66
N LEU A 134 7.50 -16.27 -4.41
CA LEU A 134 8.74 -15.64 -3.95
C LEU A 134 9.84 -16.69 -3.77
N ASN A 135 10.25 -17.34 -4.85
CA ASN A 135 11.39 -18.27 -4.86
C ASN A 135 12.71 -17.50 -5.05
N ALA A 136 13.83 -18.22 -4.93
CA ALA A 136 15.17 -17.62 -5.02
C ALA A 136 15.40 -16.84 -6.34
N ARG A 137 14.94 -17.36 -7.48
CA ARG A 137 15.07 -16.70 -8.78
C ARG A 137 14.26 -15.39 -8.82
N ASN A 138 13.00 -15.44 -8.44
CA ASN A 138 12.12 -14.28 -8.49
C ASN A 138 12.55 -13.22 -7.45
N GLY A 139 12.95 -13.65 -6.24
CA GLY A 139 13.47 -12.75 -5.23
C GLY A 139 14.74 -12.03 -5.69
N ARG A 140 15.69 -12.74 -6.30
CA ARG A 140 16.90 -12.13 -6.87
C ARG A 140 16.59 -11.13 -7.97
N ALA A 141 15.67 -11.43 -8.88
CA ALA A 141 15.27 -10.51 -9.92
C ALA A 141 14.69 -9.19 -9.38
N LEU A 142 13.95 -9.24 -8.25
CA LEU A 142 13.43 -8.04 -7.58
C LEU A 142 14.55 -7.21 -6.92
N ILE A 143 15.53 -7.85 -6.32
CA ILE A 143 16.71 -7.20 -5.75
C ILE A 143 17.49 -6.48 -6.86
N GLU A 144 17.80 -7.18 -7.96
CA GLU A 144 18.54 -6.66 -9.11
C GLU A 144 17.78 -5.54 -9.83
N ALA A 145 16.45 -5.59 -9.83
CA ALA A 145 15.61 -4.51 -10.35
C ALA A 145 15.58 -3.27 -9.45
N GLY A 146 16.05 -3.38 -8.20
CA GLY A 146 16.12 -2.27 -7.24
C GLY A 146 14.81 -1.99 -6.50
N LEU A 147 13.94 -2.99 -6.31
CA LEU A 147 12.70 -2.82 -5.55
C LEU A 147 12.96 -2.21 -4.17
N ASP A 148 12.16 -1.22 -3.75
CA ASP A 148 12.34 -0.56 -2.47
C ASP A 148 11.62 -1.28 -1.31
N GLU A 149 10.42 -1.81 -1.54
CA GLU A 149 9.61 -2.41 -0.49
C GLU A 149 8.76 -3.57 -1.02
N LEU A 150 8.76 -4.68 -0.27
CA LEU A 150 7.97 -5.87 -0.54
C LEU A 150 7.07 -6.18 0.65
N ARG A 151 5.76 -6.12 0.44
CA ARG A 151 4.75 -6.38 1.46
C ARG A 151 4.16 -7.76 1.26
N VAL A 152 4.39 -8.66 2.22
CA VAL A 152 3.87 -10.02 2.14
C VAL A 152 2.57 -10.15 2.92
N SER A 153 1.48 -10.40 2.21
CA SER A 153 0.16 -10.60 2.80
C SER A 153 0.03 -12.04 3.29
N LEU A 154 0.17 -12.27 4.60
CA LEU A 154 0.12 -13.61 5.19
C LEU A 154 -1.21 -13.90 5.92
N ASP A 155 -1.83 -12.90 6.57
CA ASP A 155 -3.18 -12.90 7.19
C ASP A 155 -3.46 -13.94 8.28
N ALA A 156 -2.51 -14.76 8.67
CA ALA A 156 -2.70 -15.77 9.69
C ALA A 156 -1.37 -16.16 10.37
N SER A 157 -1.44 -16.69 11.58
CA SER A 157 -0.29 -17.20 12.29
C SER A 157 -0.12 -18.73 12.17
N ASN A 158 -1.05 -19.39 11.52
CA ASN A 158 -1.04 -20.84 11.36
C ASN A 158 -1.67 -21.28 10.03
N ARG A 159 -1.46 -22.55 9.70
CA ARG A 159 -1.90 -23.14 8.43
C ARG A 159 -3.42 -23.21 8.28
N GLU A 160 -4.13 -23.47 9.36
CA GLU A 160 -5.58 -23.65 9.34
C GLU A 160 -6.30 -22.32 9.06
N SER A 161 -6.00 -21.30 9.87
CA SER A 161 -6.53 -19.95 9.65
C SER A 161 -6.14 -19.39 8.30
N PHE A 162 -4.90 -19.60 7.86
CA PHE A 162 -4.45 -19.22 6.53
C PHE A 162 -5.31 -19.84 5.42
N LYS A 163 -5.54 -21.15 5.49
CA LYS A 163 -6.34 -21.88 4.49
C LYS A 163 -7.78 -21.35 4.45
N THR A 164 -8.36 -21.07 5.62
CA THR A 164 -9.71 -20.53 5.73
C THR A 164 -9.84 -19.15 5.06
N ILE A 165 -8.87 -18.25 5.31
CA ILE A 165 -8.92 -16.87 4.78
C ILE A 165 -8.48 -16.82 3.32
N ARG A 166 -7.39 -17.54 2.97
CA ARG A 166 -6.73 -17.43 1.67
C ARG A 166 -7.19 -18.44 0.63
N GLY A 167 -8.08 -19.37 1.00
CA GLY A 167 -8.68 -20.37 0.11
C GLY A 167 -7.73 -21.47 -0.36
N ALA A 168 -6.50 -21.52 0.15
CA ALA A 168 -5.49 -22.51 -0.24
C ALA A 168 -4.48 -22.77 0.89
N ASP A 169 -3.83 -23.92 0.87
CA ASP A 169 -2.87 -24.35 1.89
C ASP A 169 -1.42 -24.02 1.48
N TYR A 170 -1.08 -22.74 1.54
CA TYR A 170 0.28 -22.28 1.18
C TYR A 170 1.06 -21.66 2.33
N PHE A 171 0.56 -21.68 3.56
CA PHE A 171 1.21 -21.06 4.72
C PHE A 171 2.70 -21.47 4.86
N ASN A 172 2.98 -22.76 4.89
CA ASN A 172 4.35 -23.28 5.03
C ASN A 172 5.23 -22.95 3.80
N ARG A 173 4.63 -22.85 2.62
CA ARG A 173 5.35 -22.45 1.41
C ARG A 173 5.77 -21.00 1.48
N ILE A 174 4.85 -20.12 1.87
CA ILE A 174 5.08 -18.67 1.94
C ILE A 174 6.11 -18.37 3.04
N THR A 175 5.96 -18.92 4.23
CA THR A 175 6.91 -18.69 5.34
C THR A 175 8.31 -19.18 4.97
N ARG A 176 8.44 -20.33 4.32
CA ARG A 176 9.71 -20.83 3.79
C ARG A 176 10.30 -19.91 2.74
N ASN A 177 9.50 -19.40 1.81
CA ASN A 177 9.93 -18.46 0.77
C ASN A 177 10.44 -17.16 1.38
N VAL A 178 9.70 -16.56 2.32
CA VAL A 178 10.10 -15.32 3.02
C VAL A 178 11.40 -15.55 3.80
N ARG A 179 11.51 -16.64 4.54
CA ARG A 179 12.75 -17.01 5.26
C ARG A 179 13.94 -17.10 4.31
N ALA A 180 13.79 -17.82 3.20
CA ALA A 180 14.86 -17.98 2.22
C ALA A 180 15.26 -16.64 1.59
N PHE A 181 14.30 -15.78 1.32
CA PHE A 181 14.56 -14.42 0.78
C PHE A 181 15.29 -13.54 1.80
N ARG A 182 14.87 -13.54 3.07
CA ARG A 182 15.55 -12.80 4.15
C ARG A 182 16.98 -13.32 4.39
N THR A 183 17.16 -14.63 4.42
CA THR A 183 18.51 -15.25 4.53
C THR A 183 19.42 -14.87 3.35
N LEU A 184 18.87 -14.78 2.12
CA LEU A 184 19.61 -14.29 0.97
C LEU A 184 20.08 -12.84 1.17
N GLN A 185 19.17 -11.96 1.60
CA GLN A 185 19.49 -10.56 1.88
C GLN A 185 20.58 -10.41 2.96
N GLU A 186 20.45 -11.13 4.06
CA GLU A 186 21.38 -11.10 5.18
C GLU A 186 22.78 -11.59 4.75
N ARG A 187 22.86 -12.72 4.05
CA ARG A 187 24.12 -13.30 3.58
C ARG A 187 24.86 -12.36 2.61
N GLU A 188 24.13 -11.61 1.81
CA GLU A 188 24.71 -10.73 0.79
C GLU A 188 24.79 -9.25 1.26
N GLY A 189 24.39 -8.95 2.50
CA GLY A 189 24.41 -7.58 3.04
C GLY A 189 23.43 -6.64 2.33
N ILE A 190 22.33 -7.15 1.80
CA ILE A 190 21.35 -6.42 1.03
C ILE A 190 20.21 -5.96 1.91
N GLU A 191 20.01 -4.65 2.04
CA GLU A 191 18.95 -4.09 2.88
C GLU A 191 17.60 -3.93 2.15
N ARG A 192 17.63 -3.84 0.82
CA ARG A 192 16.41 -3.64 0.02
C ARG A 192 16.10 -4.84 -0.86
N PRO A 193 14.80 -5.10 -1.13
CA PRO A 193 13.63 -4.38 -0.63
C PRO A 193 13.43 -4.55 0.89
N LEU A 194 12.86 -3.52 1.54
CA LEU A 194 12.33 -3.65 2.89
C LEU A 194 11.19 -4.67 2.86
N VAL A 195 11.22 -5.64 3.77
CA VAL A 195 10.19 -6.69 3.83
C VAL A 195 9.32 -6.48 5.04
N SER A 196 8.00 -6.48 4.84
CA SER A 196 7.01 -6.42 5.91
C SER A 196 5.97 -7.54 5.78
N LEU A 197 5.43 -8.01 6.91
CA LEU A 197 4.29 -8.93 6.95
C LEU A 197 3.00 -8.16 7.22
N TRP A 198 1.98 -8.46 6.44
CA TRP A 198 0.69 -7.80 6.51
C TRP A 198 -0.40 -8.77 6.92
N LEU A 199 -1.21 -8.33 7.89
CA LEU A 199 -2.37 -9.03 8.43
C LEU A 199 -3.61 -8.16 8.26
N THR A 200 -4.68 -8.71 7.71
CA THR A 200 -6.00 -8.06 7.69
C THR A 200 -6.65 -8.19 9.06
N GLY A 201 -7.13 -7.08 9.61
CA GLY A 201 -7.79 -7.03 10.91
C GLY A 201 -9.19 -7.63 10.88
N LEU A 202 -9.28 -8.93 11.12
CA LEU A 202 -10.51 -9.69 11.25
C LEU A 202 -10.73 -10.10 12.69
N LYS A 203 -11.99 -10.07 13.15
CA LYS A 203 -12.35 -10.49 14.51
C LYS A 203 -11.99 -11.95 14.78
N GLU A 204 -12.11 -12.81 13.78
CA GLU A 204 -11.81 -14.24 13.92
C GLU A 204 -10.32 -14.52 14.17
N THR A 205 -9.44 -13.65 13.67
CA THR A 205 -7.98 -13.90 13.72
C THR A 205 -7.20 -12.93 14.59
N ILE A 206 -7.83 -11.92 15.16
CA ILE A 206 -7.10 -10.91 15.96
C ILE A 206 -6.34 -11.51 17.14
N ARG A 207 -6.86 -12.57 17.76
CA ARG A 207 -6.20 -13.34 18.83
C ARG A 207 -4.87 -13.95 18.40
N GLU A 208 -4.66 -14.11 17.10
CA GLU A 208 -3.42 -14.66 16.55
C GLU A 208 -2.32 -13.57 16.38
N LEU A 209 -2.64 -12.30 16.57
CA LEU A 209 -1.72 -11.20 16.30
C LEU A 209 -0.39 -11.30 17.07
N PRO A 210 -0.34 -11.66 18.37
CA PRO A 210 0.92 -11.87 19.06
C PRO A 210 1.76 -13.01 18.46
N ALA A 211 1.11 -14.12 18.06
CA ALA A 211 1.79 -15.21 17.37
C ALA A 211 2.29 -14.80 15.97
N PHE A 212 1.55 -13.96 15.27
CA PHE A 212 1.96 -13.40 13.99
C PHE A 212 3.22 -12.52 14.10
N VAL A 213 3.34 -11.73 15.17
CA VAL A 213 4.55 -10.94 15.48
C VAL A 213 5.75 -11.89 15.73
N ARG A 214 5.57 -13.00 16.44
CA ARG A 214 6.64 -14.01 16.62
C ARG A 214 7.10 -14.61 15.30
N ILE A 215 6.16 -14.91 14.40
CA ILE A 215 6.48 -15.42 13.07
C ILE A 215 7.33 -14.39 12.30
N ALA A 216 7.00 -13.11 12.39
CA ALA A 216 7.82 -12.07 11.74
C ALA A 216 9.26 -12.08 12.27
N ALA A 217 9.44 -12.16 13.59
CA ALA A 217 10.76 -12.30 14.20
C ALA A 217 11.51 -13.54 13.70
N ASP A 218 10.85 -14.71 13.72
CA ASP A 218 11.42 -15.99 13.29
C ASP A 218 11.82 -15.99 11.80
N LEU A 219 11.14 -15.20 10.99
CA LEU A 219 11.44 -15.03 9.56
C LEU A 219 12.49 -13.93 9.28
N GLY A 220 12.99 -13.25 10.29
CA GLY A 220 13.91 -12.12 10.14
C GLY A 220 13.23 -10.87 9.54
N VAL A 221 11.90 -10.74 9.65
CA VAL A 221 11.13 -9.59 9.16
C VAL A 221 10.96 -8.58 10.30
N ARG A 222 11.31 -7.32 10.04
CA ARG A 222 11.36 -6.27 11.07
C ARG A 222 10.12 -5.37 11.12
N GLU A 223 9.13 -5.62 10.28
CA GLU A 223 7.90 -4.82 10.26
C GLU A 223 6.66 -5.72 10.10
N VAL A 224 5.68 -5.46 10.95
CA VAL A 224 4.33 -6.05 10.89
C VAL A 224 3.33 -4.92 10.72
N TYR A 225 2.37 -5.11 9.82
CA TYR A 225 1.30 -4.16 9.57
C TYR A 225 -0.08 -4.80 9.73
N LEU A 226 -0.90 -4.25 10.62
CA LEU A 226 -2.32 -4.61 10.76
C LEU A 226 -3.16 -3.71 9.89
N GLN A 227 -3.66 -4.27 8.78
CA GLN A 227 -4.46 -3.55 7.81
C GLN A 227 -5.94 -3.61 8.15
N ARG A 228 -6.65 -2.48 8.02
CA ARG A 228 -8.10 -2.48 8.07
C ARG A 228 -8.68 -3.32 6.94
N LEU A 229 -9.67 -4.16 7.27
CA LEU A 229 -10.49 -4.82 6.26
C LEU A 229 -11.23 -3.77 5.43
N VAL A 230 -11.13 -3.86 4.11
CA VAL A 230 -12.00 -3.14 3.19
C VAL A 230 -13.13 -4.08 2.79
N PHE A 231 -14.37 -3.66 2.89
CA PHE A 231 -15.54 -4.48 2.63
C PHE A 231 -16.60 -3.70 1.86
N PHE A 232 -17.50 -4.42 1.22
CA PHE A 232 -18.68 -3.85 0.61
C PHE A 232 -19.76 -3.59 1.67
N ASP A 233 -20.50 -2.50 1.51
CA ASP A 233 -21.58 -2.10 2.42
C ASP A 233 -22.78 -3.07 2.35
N GLN A 234 -22.89 -3.83 1.27
CA GLN A 234 -23.92 -4.84 1.06
C GLN A 234 -23.40 -6.23 1.42
N ALA A 235 -23.89 -6.76 2.53
CA ALA A 235 -23.40 -7.90 3.31
C ALA A 235 -23.43 -9.29 2.62
N ALA A 236 -23.52 -9.41 1.32
CA ALA A 236 -23.80 -10.69 0.66
C ALA A 236 -22.59 -11.43 0.11
N ILE A 237 -21.37 -10.86 0.17
CA ILE A 237 -20.23 -11.42 -0.55
C ILE A 237 -19.14 -11.86 0.41
N GLY A 238 -18.90 -13.17 0.43
CA GLY A 238 -17.79 -13.79 1.12
C GLY A 238 -17.67 -13.43 2.61
N ILE A 239 -16.45 -13.44 3.12
CA ILE A 239 -16.13 -13.12 4.51
C ILE A 239 -15.93 -11.61 4.76
N ALA A 240 -15.83 -10.81 3.72
CA ALA A 240 -15.60 -9.37 3.84
C ALA A 240 -16.89 -8.62 4.23
N ARG A 241 -17.38 -8.85 5.44
CA ARG A 241 -18.58 -8.21 5.98
C ARG A 241 -18.23 -7.22 7.10
N PRO A 242 -19.08 -6.18 7.32
CA PRO A 242 -18.86 -5.18 8.38
C PRO A 242 -18.70 -5.77 9.79
N ASP A 243 -19.45 -6.83 10.12
CA ASP A 243 -19.43 -7.49 11.42
C ASP A 243 -18.11 -8.25 11.69
N GLN A 244 -17.35 -8.57 10.66
CA GLN A 244 -16.03 -9.24 10.76
C GLN A 244 -14.89 -8.23 10.84
N ALA A 245 -15.13 -6.96 10.53
CA ALA A 245 -14.13 -5.92 10.60
C ALA A 245 -13.78 -5.58 12.04
N LEU A 246 -12.52 -5.72 12.40
CA LEU A 246 -12.02 -5.42 13.73
C LEU A 246 -12.19 -3.94 14.07
N PHE A 247 -11.78 -3.06 13.18
CA PHE A 247 -11.62 -1.62 13.45
C PHE A 247 -12.93 -0.91 13.79
N GLU A 248 -14.04 -1.35 13.25
CA GLU A 248 -15.38 -0.76 13.50
C GLU A 248 -16.07 -1.33 14.72
N ASN A 249 -15.73 -2.55 15.11
CA ASN A 249 -16.49 -3.37 16.06
C ASN A 249 -15.60 -3.97 17.16
N MET A 250 -14.42 -3.42 17.42
CA MET A 250 -13.48 -3.96 18.38
C MET A 250 -14.04 -3.93 19.81
N THR A 251 -13.97 -5.05 20.50
CA THR A 251 -14.30 -5.19 21.91
C THR A 251 -13.07 -4.89 22.79
N ARG A 252 -13.30 -4.74 24.10
CA ARG A 252 -12.22 -4.55 25.06
C ARG A 252 -11.28 -5.77 25.11
N ASP A 253 -11.83 -6.99 25.00
CA ASP A 253 -11.04 -8.23 25.03
C ASP A 253 -10.17 -8.37 23.77
N GLU A 254 -10.65 -7.91 22.62
CA GLU A 254 -9.89 -7.89 21.39
C GLU A 254 -8.74 -6.86 21.44
N ALA A 255 -8.93 -5.75 22.15
CA ALA A 255 -7.91 -4.73 22.33
C ALA A 255 -6.67 -5.27 23.09
N VAL A 256 -6.85 -6.22 24.00
CA VAL A 256 -5.75 -6.87 24.74
C VAL A 256 -4.75 -7.51 23.78
N TYR A 257 -5.20 -8.18 22.72
CA TYR A 257 -4.30 -8.81 21.74
C TYR A 257 -3.46 -7.80 20.95
N LEU A 258 -3.99 -6.58 20.77
CA LEU A 258 -3.21 -5.49 20.15
C LEU A 258 -2.11 -4.98 21.08
N GLU A 259 -2.43 -4.81 22.37
CA GLU A 259 -1.48 -4.38 23.38
C GLU A 259 -0.38 -5.43 23.56
N GLU A 260 -0.74 -6.71 23.69
CA GLU A 260 0.19 -7.82 23.75
C GLU A 260 1.11 -7.89 22.54
N ALA A 261 0.55 -7.72 21.33
CA ALA A 261 1.32 -7.72 20.09
C ALA A 261 2.27 -6.53 20.01
N ALA A 262 1.84 -5.34 20.44
CA ALA A 262 2.66 -4.14 20.47
C ALA A 262 3.83 -4.27 21.45
N ASP A 263 3.59 -4.80 22.65
CA ASP A 263 4.61 -5.06 23.66
C ASP A 263 5.62 -6.11 23.21
N LEU A 264 5.11 -7.19 22.63
CA LEU A 264 5.95 -8.24 22.06
C LEU A 264 6.80 -7.72 20.91
N ALA A 265 6.21 -6.96 19.97
CA ALA A 265 6.94 -6.38 18.84
C ALA A 265 8.08 -5.47 19.36
N ARG A 266 7.81 -4.63 20.37
CA ARG A 266 8.81 -3.78 21.00
C ARG A 266 9.94 -4.62 21.62
N SER A 267 9.62 -5.71 22.33
CA SER A 267 10.61 -6.59 22.93
C SER A 267 11.48 -7.34 21.91
N LEU A 268 10.95 -7.60 20.72
CA LEU A 268 11.64 -8.31 19.63
C LEU A 268 12.29 -7.34 18.61
N GLY A 269 12.23 -6.03 18.83
CA GLY A 269 12.76 -5.03 17.90
C GLY A 269 12.02 -4.98 16.56
N ILE A 270 10.72 -5.32 16.56
CA ILE A 270 9.85 -5.28 15.39
C ILE A 270 9.04 -3.99 15.40
N THR A 271 8.98 -3.29 14.27
CA THR A 271 8.07 -2.17 14.08
C THR A 271 6.65 -2.72 13.86
N PHE A 272 5.74 -2.38 14.77
CA PHE A 272 4.34 -2.74 14.62
C PHE A 272 3.53 -1.49 14.25
N ASN A 273 2.93 -1.53 13.06
CA ASN A 273 2.06 -0.47 12.54
C ASN A 273 0.64 -1.01 12.32
N ALA A 274 -0.33 -0.10 12.39
CA ALA A 274 -1.71 -0.42 12.07
C ALA A 274 -2.36 0.69 11.23
N SER A 275 -3.40 0.37 10.49
CA SER A 275 -4.19 1.38 9.76
C SER A 275 -4.69 2.45 10.74
N GLY A 276 -4.50 3.72 10.37
CA GLY A 276 -5.02 4.86 11.15
C GLY A 276 -4.10 5.43 12.22
N ALA A 277 -2.94 4.80 12.51
CA ALA A 277 -1.95 5.41 13.38
C ALA A 277 -0.54 5.23 12.82
N ALA A 278 0.23 6.29 12.94
CA ALA A 278 1.64 6.26 12.54
C ALA A 278 2.55 5.70 13.64
N SER A 279 2.16 5.74 14.90
CA SER A 279 3.06 5.48 16.03
C SER A 279 2.49 4.65 17.18
N GLU A 280 1.15 4.54 17.31
CA GLU A 280 0.53 3.82 18.42
C GLU A 280 -0.67 3.00 17.94
N PRO A 281 -0.58 1.66 17.88
CA PRO A 281 -1.66 0.79 17.42
C PRO A 281 -2.99 0.99 18.15
N GLY A 282 -2.94 1.26 19.47
CA GLY A 282 -4.14 1.54 20.26
C GLY A 282 -4.88 2.83 19.87
N LEU A 283 -4.17 3.83 19.31
CA LEU A 283 -4.78 5.07 18.81
C LEU A 283 -5.42 4.89 17.45
N SER A 284 -4.91 3.95 16.63
CA SER A 284 -5.44 3.67 15.30
C SER A 284 -6.88 3.15 15.34
N LEU A 285 -7.29 2.61 16.48
CA LEU A 285 -8.59 2.01 16.69
C LEU A 285 -9.59 2.96 17.32
N LYS A 286 -9.15 4.17 17.73
CA LYS A 286 -10.08 5.19 18.23
C LYS A 286 -10.97 5.67 17.08
N LYS A 287 -12.27 5.53 17.29
CA LYS A 287 -13.28 6.12 16.42
C LYS A 287 -13.04 7.63 16.40
N MET A 288 -12.77 8.21 15.24
CA MET A 288 -12.82 9.66 15.12
C MET A 288 -14.28 10.09 15.27
N ASP A 289 -14.57 10.72 16.39
CA ASP A 289 -15.91 11.23 16.67
C ASP A 289 -16.21 12.41 15.74
N GLY A 290 -17.27 12.26 15.01
CA GLY A 290 -17.92 13.33 14.26
C GLY A 290 -17.22 13.73 12.95
N GLY A 291 -17.99 13.85 11.91
CA GLY A 291 -17.55 14.41 10.65
C GLY A 291 -17.55 13.41 9.51
N SER A 292 -17.47 13.97 8.35
CA SER A 292 -17.45 13.28 7.08
C SER A 292 -16.04 12.74 6.81
N PRO A 293 -15.73 11.43 6.97
CA PRO A 293 -14.35 10.91 6.86
C PRO A 293 -13.73 11.21 5.49
N TRP A 294 -14.54 11.29 4.43
CA TRP A 294 -14.09 11.68 3.10
C TRP A 294 -13.52 13.11 3.05
N SER A 295 -13.92 13.99 3.97
CA SER A 295 -13.43 15.38 4.02
C SER A 295 -11.92 15.47 4.27
N LEU A 296 -11.29 14.43 4.78
CA LEU A 296 -9.85 14.35 5.01
C LEU A 296 -9.08 13.77 3.82
N CYS A 297 -9.78 13.18 2.85
CA CYS A 297 -9.15 12.48 1.73
C CYS A 297 -8.39 13.44 0.82
N ARG A 298 -7.13 13.09 0.50
CA ARG A 298 -6.27 13.78 -0.46
C ARG A 298 -5.93 12.93 -1.69
N ARG A 299 -6.34 11.67 -1.71
CA ARG A 299 -5.98 10.72 -2.78
C ARG A 299 -6.33 11.22 -4.18
N PRO A 300 -7.53 11.75 -4.47
CA PRO A 300 -7.87 12.25 -5.80
C PRO A 300 -7.09 13.49 -6.26
N TRP A 301 -6.22 14.05 -5.42
CA TRP A 301 -5.31 15.15 -5.74
C TRP A 301 -3.84 14.73 -5.71
N SER A 302 -3.53 13.49 -5.35
CA SER A 302 -2.17 13.01 -5.17
C SER A 302 -1.84 11.75 -5.94
N LEU A 303 -2.84 10.91 -6.21
CA LEU A 303 -2.63 9.64 -6.87
C LEU A 303 -3.68 9.35 -7.94
N MET A 304 -3.28 8.50 -8.89
CA MET A 304 -4.17 7.79 -9.80
C MET A 304 -3.99 6.30 -9.65
N TYR A 305 -5.06 5.56 -9.82
CA TYR A 305 -5.05 4.10 -9.93
C TYR A 305 -5.43 3.70 -11.35
N PHE A 306 -4.68 2.78 -11.94
CA PHE A 306 -4.99 2.18 -13.23
C PHE A 306 -5.14 0.67 -13.09
N THR A 307 -6.25 0.14 -13.62
CA THR A 307 -6.45 -1.31 -13.72
C THR A 307 -5.53 -1.90 -14.78
N ALA A 308 -5.37 -3.22 -14.79
CA ALA A 308 -4.59 -3.94 -15.80
C ALA A 308 -5.12 -3.70 -17.23
N ASN A 309 -6.39 -3.37 -17.38
CA ASN A 309 -7.04 -3.02 -18.65
C ASN A 309 -6.94 -1.52 -18.98
N GLY A 310 -6.29 -0.69 -18.14
CA GLY A 310 -6.06 0.74 -18.38
C GLY A 310 -7.17 1.68 -17.91
N ARG A 311 -8.15 1.20 -17.15
CA ARG A 311 -9.19 2.08 -16.58
C ARG A 311 -8.63 2.86 -15.39
N ALA A 312 -8.88 4.16 -15.38
CA ALA A 312 -8.50 5.03 -14.27
C ALA A 312 -9.57 5.04 -13.18
N LEU A 313 -9.20 4.75 -11.96
CA LEU A 313 -10.05 4.81 -10.77
C LEU A 313 -9.56 5.90 -9.80
N PRO A 314 -10.44 6.44 -8.92
CA PRO A 314 -10.10 7.56 -8.06
C PRO A 314 -9.06 7.25 -6.98
N CYS A 315 -8.93 5.98 -6.59
CA CYS A 315 -7.96 5.56 -5.57
C CYS A 315 -7.80 4.03 -5.52
N CYS A 316 -6.80 3.58 -4.77
CA CYS A 316 -6.49 2.16 -4.57
C CYS A 316 -7.53 1.37 -3.75
N ILE A 317 -8.47 2.05 -3.09
CA ILE A 317 -9.53 1.39 -2.31
C ILE A 317 -10.77 1.13 -3.16
N ALA A 318 -10.98 1.91 -4.22
CA ALA A 318 -12.18 1.80 -5.06
C ALA A 318 -12.49 0.36 -5.53
N PRO A 319 -11.51 -0.46 -5.97
CA PRO A 319 -11.79 -1.84 -6.39
C PRO A 319 -12.29 -2.76 -5.28
N PHE A 320 -12.14 -2.35 -4.01
CA PHE A 320 -12.47 -3.17 -2.84
C PHE A 320 -13.67 -2.65 -2.05
N SER A 321 -14.16 -1.46 -2.36
CA SER A 321 -15.14 -0.78 -1.50
C SER A 321 -16.59 -0.90 -1.94
N LEU A 322 -16.86 -1.23 -3.19
CA LEU A 322 -18.19 -1.35 -3.74
C LEU A 322 -18.27 -2.38 -4.87
N HIS A 323 -19.46 -2.97 -5.03
CA HIS A 323 -19.83 -3.63 -6.26
C HIS A 323 -19.87 -2.65 -7.43
N GLY A 324 -19.53 -3.14 -8.62
CA GLY A 324 -19.66 -2.33 -9.82
C GLY A 324 -18.71 -1.13 -9.80
N TYR A 325 -17.45 -1.33 -9.43
CA TYR A 325 -16.44 -0.26 -9.41
C TYR A 325 -16.24 0.40 -10.79
N GLU A 326 -16.69 -0.24 -11.85
CA GLU A 326 -16.72 0.33 -13.21
C GLU A 326 -17.52 1.64 -13.25
N ASN A 327 -18.51 1.83 -12.36
CA ASN A 327 -19.23 3.10 -12.20
C ASN A 327 -18.34 4.23 -11.67
N TYR A 328 -17.16 3.92 -11.16
CA TYR A 328 -16.14 4.88 -10.71
C TYR A 328 -14.97 4.99 -11.67
N THR A 329 -15.10 4.47 -12.89
CA THR A 329 -14.12 4.69 -13.95
C THR A 329 -14.14 6.15 -14.36
N LEU A 330 -13.02 6.83 -14.11
CA LEU A 330 -12.85 8.26 -14.37
C LEU A 330 -12.17 8.54 -15.72
N GLY A 331 -11.74 7.49 -16.41
CA GLY A 331 -11.12 7.56 -17.74
C GLY A 331 -10.55 6.22 -18.18
N ASP A 332 -10.02 6.20 -19.39
CA ASP A 332 -9.45 5.01 -20.04
C ASP A 332 -8.10 5.41 -20.68
N ALA A 333 -7.00 4.95 -20.06
CA ALA A 333 -5.64 5.24 -20.51
C ALA A 333 -5.30 4.56 -21.85
N THR A 334 -6.13 3.65 -22.34
CA THR A 334 -5.96 3.09 -23.69
C THR A 334 -6.36 4.08 -24.78
N LYS A 335 -7.20 5.08 -24.44
CA LYS A 335 -7.82 6.02 -25.38
C LYS A 335 -7.48 7.49 -25.10
N GLN A 336 -7.11 7.82 -23.86
CA GLN A 336 -6.93 9.19 -23.38
C GLN A 336 -5.52 9.40 -22.84
N SER A 337 -5.05 10.64 -22.89
CA SER A 337 -3.85 11.01 -22.14
C SER A 337 -4.14 11.04 -20.63
N LEU A 338 -3.11 10.86 -19.81
CA LEU A 338 -3.26 10.96 -18.36
C LEU A 338 -3.75 12.36 -17.94
N GLN A 339 -3.31 13.39 -18.62
CA GLN A 339 -3.73 14.79 -18.35
C GLN A 339 -5.22 15.00 -18.66
N ASP A 340 -5.71 14.45 -19.77
CA ASP A 340 -7.13 14.52 -20.14
C ASP A 340 -8.01 13.77 -19.12
N ILE A 341 -7.51 12.67 -18.57
CA ILE A 341 -8.19 11.94 -17.50
C ILE A 341 -8.15 12.77 -16.20
N TRP A 342 -6.96 13.21 -15.78
CA TRP A 342 -6.71 13.80 -14.45
C TRP A 342 -7.51 15.07 -14.16
N ASN A 343 -7.68 15.92 -15.15
CA ASN A 343 -8.50 17.13 -15.08
C ASN A 343 -9.73 17.09 -16.01
N GLY A 344 -10.07 15.89 -16.50
CA GLY A 344 -11.27 15.67 -17.30
C GLY A 344 -12.56 15.79 -16.49
N PRO A 345 -13.70 15.83 -17.21
CA PRO A 345 -15.01 16.05 -16.58
C PRO A 345 -15.34 15.05 -15.46
N ALA A 346 -14.97 13.77 -15.62
CA ALA A 346 -15.24 12.73 -14.64
C ALA A 346 -14.47 12.94 -13.33
N TYR A 347 -13.17 13.23 -13.40
CA TYR A 347 -12.37 13.58 -12.21
C TYR A 347 -12.82 14.86 -11.54
N HIS A 348 -13.17 15.88 -12.36
CA HIS A 348 -13.69 17.15 -11.86
C HIS A 348 -14.99 16.94 -11.07
N ALA A 349 -15.95 16.21 -11.64
CA ALA A 349 -17.21 15.87 -10.98
C ALA A 349 -17.00 15.05 -9.71
N PHE A 350 -16.10 14.06 -9.73
CA PHE A 350 -15.75 13.24 -8.58
C PHE A 350 -15.16 14.08 -7.44
N ARG A 351 -14.20 14.97 -7.74
CA ARG A 351 -13.60 15.87 -6.74
C ARG A 351 -14.63 16.85 -6.18
N ALA A 352 -15.49 17.43 -7.03
CA ALA A 352 -16.55 18.34 -6.61
C ALA A 352 -17.52 17.64 -5.64
N ALA A 353 -17.95 16.42 -5.96
CA ALA A 353 -18.80 15.63 -5.07
C ALA A 353 -18.09 15.29 -3.73
N LEU A 354 -16.79 14.97 -3.76
CA LEU A 354 -16.01 14.71 -2.55
C LEU A 354 -15.82 15.95 -1.67
N LEU A 355 -15.92 17.14 -2.23
CA LEU A 355 -15.87 18.42 -1.49
C LEU A 355 -17.22 18.86 -0.94
N SER A 356 -18.30 18.16 -1.28
CA SER A 356 -19.65 18.47 -0.85
C SER A 356 -20.09 17.59 0.35
N ASP A 357 -21.33 17.81 0.81
CA ASP A 357 -22.01 16.96 1.77
C ASP A 357 -22.58 15.66 1.16
N ARG A 358 -22.45 15.51 -0.15
CA ARG A 358 -22.92 14.33 -0.92
C ARG A 358 -21.74 13.68 -1.65
N PRO A 359 -20.88 12.96 -0.92
CA PRO A 359 -19.71 12.31 -1.50
C PRO A 359 -20.11 11.21 -2.47
N PRO A 360 -19.22 10.79 -3.39
CA PRO A 360 -19.41 9.57 -4.14
C PRO A 360 -19.68 8.39 -3.21
N ALA A 361 -20.53 7.45 -3.60
CA ALA A 361 -20.94 6.32 -2.75
C ALA A 361 -19.72 5.50 -2.25
N ALA A 362 -18.70 5.32 -3.08
CA ALA A 362 -17.43 4.68 -2.68
C ALA A 362 -16.71 5.40 -1.52
N CYS A 363 -17.00 6.68 -1.30
CA CYS A 363 -16.35 7.52 -0.29
C CYS A 363 -17.18 7.68 0.98
N ALA A 364 -18.49 7.53 0.90
CA ALA A 364 -19.42 7.75 2.02
C ALA A 364 -19.07 6.88 3.24
N ASN A 365 -18.80 5.59 2.99
CA ASN A 365 -18.42 4.62 4.02
C ASN A 365 -16.93 4.27 3.99
N CYS A 366 -16.10 5.13 3.39
CA CYS A 366 -14.69 4.88 3.28
C CYS A 366 -14.02 4.86 4.65
N GLY A 367 -13.20 3.82 4.89
CA GLY A 367 -12.42 3.69 6.10
C GLY A 367 -11.23 4.64 6.22
N LEU A 368 -11.24 5.78 5.54
CA LEU A 368 -10.14 6.74 5.57
C LEU A 368 -9.81 7.20 7.00
N ARG A 369 -10.82 7.34 7.86
CA ARG A 369 -10.63 7.60 9.29
C ARG A 369 -9.73 6.59 10.02
N TRP A 370 -9.50 5.44 9.40
CA TRP A 370 -8.63 4.39 9.91
C TRP A 370 -7.31 4.24 9.13
N SER A 371 -7.08 5.10 8.12
CA SER A 371 -5.95 4.96 7.17
C SER A 371 -5.15 6.23 6.94
N LEU A 372 -5.42 7.27 7.74
CA LEU A 372 -4.67 8.54 7.67
C LEU A 372 -3.56 8.60 8.71
#